data_6b84e8fe134408c4fc102937570b9c40
#
_entry.id   6b84e8fe134408c4fc102937570b9c40
#
_cell.length_a   1.000
_cell.length_b   1.000
_cell.length_c   1.000
_cell.angle_alpha   90.00
_cell.angle_beta   90.00
_cell.angle_gamma   90.00
#
_symmetry.space_group_name_H-M   'P 1'
#
loop_
_entity.id
_entity.type
_entity.pdbx_description
1 polymer ?
#
loop_
_entity_poly.entity_id
_entity_poly.type
_entity_poly.pdbx_seq_one_letter_code
_entity_poly.pdbx_strand_id
1 'polypeptide(L)'
;MKKLKLYTKSLLFTGLVVYFFSLLFTSCKTERIAILKDIPDTTSVRYLPLAKYSSPVVRVDDILNIVIQTLDPQANSILNQGNLPASSGAVSGGSSSASQAVVSGYLVGKDGSVHMPYIGTVLVKGLTTEEIRDTVAQRIAFYFKDPVVNVRFANFKVSVLGEVRNPSTFLIPNEKPTVIDALGLAGDITIYGRRDNVMLIRENEGQKEITRLNLDSSKSVSSPYFFLRPNDVLYVEASASKVQSTDAYRNRNYAIIAAALGFLTVLSARLLFK
;
A
#
# COMPACT_ATOMS: atom_id res chain seq x y z
N MET A 1 -7.12 16.66 -72.71
CA MET A 1 -6.27 17.15 -71.60
C MET A 1 -7.04 17.42 -70.30
N LYS A 2 -8.26 17.94 -70.27
CA LYS A 2 -9.04 18.23 -69.04
C LYS A 2 -9.41 16.94 -68.23
N LYS A 3 -9.79 15.84 -68.90
CA LYS A 3 -10.13 14.58 -68.23
C LYS A 3 -8.94 13.93 -67.53
N LEU A 4 -7.73 14.01 -68.10
CA LEU A 4 -6.52 13.44 -67.50
C LEU A 4 -6.11 14.17 -66.20
N LYS A 5 -6.26 15.52 -66.17
CA LYS A 5 -6.02 16.33 -64.96
C LYS A 5 -7.02 16.04 -63.84
N LEU A 6 -8.27 15.62 -64.17
CA LEU A 6 -9.29 15.29 -63.22
C LEU A 6 -8.96 13.94 -62.54
N TYR A 7 -8.50 12.94 -63.33
CA TYR A 7 -8.11 11.63 -62.80
C TYR A 7 -6.88 11.70 -61.87
N THR A 8 -5.88 12.53 -62.23
CA THR A 8 -4.69 12.72 -61.36
C THR A 8 -5.02 13.42 -60.07
N LYS A 9 -5.96 14.37 -60.05
CA LYS A 9 -6.44 15.01 -58.80
C LYS A 9 -7.24 14.06 -57.93
N SER A 10 -8.09 13.21 -58.52
CA SER A 10 -8.85 12.18 -57.78
C SER A 10 -7.90 11.14 -57.16
N LEU A 11 -6.89 10.71 -57.89
CA LEU A 11 -5.89 9.73 -57.40
C LEU A 11 -5.05 10.29 -56.24
N LEU A 12 -4.66 11.56 -56.31
CA LEU A 12 -3.95 12.27 -55.24
C LEU A 12 -4.82 12.43 -53.98
N PHE A 13 -6.10 12.73 -54.15
CA PHE A 13 -7.04 12.89 -53.06
C PHE A 13 -7.32 11.55 -52.35
N THR A 14 -7.54 10.48 -53.11
CA THR A 14 -7.71 9.12 -52.52
C THR A 14 -6.45 8.64 -51.84
N GLY A 15 -5.27 8.89 -52.37
CA GLY A 15 -3.98 8.61 -51.75
C GLY A 15 -3.81 9.36 -50.41
N LEU A 16 -4.18 10.64 -50.37
CA LEU A 16 -4.12 11.45 -49.14
C LEU A 16 -5.11 10.96 -48.08
N VAL A 17 -6.31 10.55 -48.47
CA VAL A 17 -7.34 9.99 -47.55
C VAL A 17 -6.88 8.64 -46.98
N VAL A 18 -6.33 7.75 -47.82
CA VAL A 18 -5.77 6.47 -47.38
C VAL A 18 -4.57 6.66 -46.42
N TYR A 19 -3.68 7.60 -46.74
CA TYR A 19 -2.54 7.94 -45.86
C TYR A 19 -3.03 8.46 -44.51
N PHE A 20 -4.04 9.37 -44.49
CA PHE A 20 -4.61 9.88 -43.24
C PHE A 20 -5.33 8.80 -42.45
N PHE A 21 -6.01 7.86 -43.12
CA PHE A 21 -6.68 6.74 -42.49
C PHE A 21 -5.67 5.73 -41.90
N SER A 22 -4.51 5.53 -42.55
CA SER A 22 -3.45 4.67 -42.01
C SER A 22 -2.82 5.21 -40.73
N LEU A 23 -2.78 6.54 -40.56
CA LEU A 23 -2.29 7.18 -39.31
C LEU A 23 -3.24 6.93 -38.11
N LEU A 24 -4.51 6.60 -38.34
CA LEU A 24 -5.48 6.29 -37.28
C LEU A 24 -5.30 4.88 -36.71
N PHE A 25 -4.58 3.99 -37.39
CA PHE A 25 -4.30 2.62 -36.94
C PHE A 25 -3.03 2.49 -36.11
N THR A 26 -2.45 3.59 -35.60
CA THR A 26 -1.39 3.49 -34.59
C THR A 26 -1.98 2.92 -33.32
N SER A 27 -1.94 1.58 -33.21
CA SER A 27 -2.43 0.83 -32.07
C SER A 27 -1.65 1.23 -30.81
N CYS A 28 -2.34 1.72 -29.81
CA CYS A 28 -1.78 1.87 -28.47
C CYS A 28 -1.41 0.47 -27.97
N LYS A 29 -0.14 0.26 -27.67
CA LYS A 29 0.32 -0.96 -26.99
C LYS A 29 -0.29 -0.97 -25.60
N THR A 30 -1.22 -1.89 -25.34
CA THR A 30 -1.79 -2.08 -24.00
C THR A 30 -0.72 -2.68 -23.11
N GLU A 31 -0.32 -1.95 -22.08
CA GLU A 31 0.62 -2.45 -21.10
C GLU A 31 -0.11 -3.40 -20.13
N ARG A 32 0.50 -4.54 -19.84
CA ARG A 32 -0.04 -5.53 -18.92
C ARG A 32 0.01 -5.00 -17.49
N ILE A 33 -1.15 -4.98 -16.82
CA ILE A 33 -1.27 -4.58 -15.42
C ILE A 33 -1.10 -5.84 -14.57
N ALA A 34 0.08 -6.02 -13.99
CA ALA A 34 0.42 -7.14 -13.12
C ALA A 34 1.52 -6.72 -12.15
N ILE A 35 1.70 -7.47 -11.07
CA ILE A 35 2.91 -7.45 -10.24
C ILE A 35 3.84 -8.56 -10.73
N LEU A 36 5.15 -8.45 -10.43
CA LEU A 36 6.18 -9.45 -10.78
C LEU A 36 6.17 -9.78 -12.30
N LYS A 37 6.09 -8.76 -13.15
CA LYS A 37 6.01 -8.91 -14.63
C LYS A 37 7.22 -9.64 -15.23
N ASP A 38 8.34 -9.68 -14.52
CA ASP A 38 9.56 -10.37 -14.91
C ASP A 38 9.49 -11.90 -14.73
N ILE A 39 8.39 -12.42 -14.17
CA ILE A 39 8.12 -13.86 -14.09
C ILE A 39 7.22 -14.25 -15.25
N PRO A 40 7.66 -15.12 -16.17
CA PRO A 40 6.86 -15.58 -17.30
C PRO A 40 5.62 -16.37 -16.85
N ASP A 41 4.48 -16.19 -17.53
CA ASP A 41 3.20 -16.87 -17.22
C ASP A 41 3.25 -18.39 -17.34
N THR A 42 4.18 -18.89 -18.18
CA THR A 42 4.34 -20.32 -18.46
C THR A 42 5.38 -20.98 -17.57
N THR A 43 5.88 -20.26 -16.57
CA THR A 43 6.92 -20.81 -15.70
C THR A 43 6.31 -21.81 -14.73
N SER A 44 6.89 -23.00 -14.63
CA SER A 44 6.69 -23.93 -13.53
C SER A 44 7.12 -23.25 -12.21
N VAL A 45 7.34 -23.93 -11.15
CA VAL A 45 7.76 -23.35 -9.86
C VAL A 45 9.07 -22.57 -10.00
N ARG A 46 9.10 -21.29 -9.52
CA ARG A 46 10.31 -20.49 -9.43
C ARG A 46 10.56 -20.10 -7.98
N TYR A 47 11.76 -20.37 -7.50
CA TYR A 47 12.20 -19.99 -6.15
C TYR A 47 12.88 -18.62 -6.20
N LEU A 48 12.43 -17.71 -5.34
CA LEU A 48 13.01 -16.39 -5.19
C LEU A 48 13.62 -16.29 -3.78
N PRO A 49 14.82 -15.67 -3.63
CA PRO A 49 15.36 -15.40 -2.32
C PRO A 49 14.47 -14.37 -1.62
N LEU A 50 13.98 -14.69 -0.43
CA LEU A 50 13.25 -13.74 0.40
C LEU A 50 14.22 -12.81 1.11
N ALA A 51 13.79 -11.57 1.31
CA ALA A 51 14.49 -10.64 2.20
C ALA A 51 14.62 -11.24 3.61
N LYS A 52 15.75 -10.99 4.26
CA LYS A 52 15.90 -11.34 5.67
C LYS A 52 14.95 -10.49 6.51
N TYR A 53 14.03 -11.12 7.21
CA TYR A 53 13.16 -10.43 8.15
C TYR A 53 13.98 -9.94 9.35
N SER A 54 13.78 -8.68 9.74
CA SER A 54 14.31 -8.11 10.98
C SER A 54 13.12 -7.71 11.84
N SER A 55 13.00 -8.36 13.02
CA SER A 55 11.94 -8.04 13.97
C SER A 55 12.01 -6.57 14.36
N PRO A 56 10.88 -5.84 14.34
CA PRO A 56 10.85 -4.45 14.77
C PRO A 56 11.16 -4.36 16.26
N VAL A 57 11.90 -3.32 16.63
CA VAL A 57 12.18 -3.00 18.04
C VAL A 57 11.10 -2.06 18.57
N VAL A 58 10.76 -2.23 19.85
CA VAL A 58 9.76 -1.43 20.54
C VAL A 58 10.27 0.00 20.78
N ARG A 59 9.39 0.97 20.59
CA ARG A 59 9.62 2.40 20.78
C ARG A 59 8.70 2.98 21.84
N VAL A 60 9.01 4.20 22.25
CA VAL A 60 8.11 5.01 23.07
C VAL A 60 6.78 5.22 22.33
N ASP A 61 5.67 5.22 23.06
CA ASP A 61 4.29 5.32 22.57
C ASP A 61 3.77 4.08 21.80
N ASP A 62 4.57 2.99 21.68
CA ASP A 62 4.04 1.71 21.24
C ASP A 62 3.11 1.11 22.32
N ILE A 63 2.14 0.34 21.87
CA ILE A 63 1.24 -0.40 22.74
C ILE A 63 1.50 -1.89 22.55
N LEU A 64 1.83 -2.57 23.63
CA LEU A 64 2.13 -3.99 23.64
C LEU A 64 0.97 -4.78 24.25
N ASN A 65 0.47 -5.76 23.53
CA ASN A 65 -0.39 -6.78 24.10
C ASN A 65 0.52 -7.87 24.70
N ILE A 66 0.56 -7.96 26.04
CA ILE A 66 1.38 -8.91 26.78
C ILE A 66 0.45 -9.86 27.52
N VAL A 67 0.27 -11.06 27.00
CA VAL A 67 -0.60 -12.07 27.59
C VAL A 67 0.25 -13.07 28.38
N ILE A 68 -0.06 -13.23 29.64
CA ILE A 68 0.58 -14.17 30.56
C ILE A 68 -0.43 -15.22 30.95
N GLN A 69 -0.10 -16.48 30.76
CA GLN A 69 -0.89 -17.64 31.17
C GLN A 69 -0.11 -18.48 32.19
N THR A 70 -0.72 -18.75 33.33
CA THR A 70 -0.20 -19.58 34.38
C THR A 70 -1.20 -20.70 34.71
N LEU A 71 -0.83 -21.62 35.57
CA LEU A 71 -1.74 -22.66 36.06
C LEU A 71 -2.84 -22.13 36.99
N ASP A 72 -2.69 -20.89 37.49
CA ASP A 72 -3.66 -20.25 38.38
C ASP A 72 -4.56 -19.27 37.56
N PRO A 73 -5.87 -19.59 37.39
CA PRO A 73 -6.80 -18.72 36.66
C PRO A 73 -7.02 -17.35 37.31
N GLN A 74 -6.92 -17.26 38.66
CA GLN A 74 -7.09 -15.97 39.36
C GLN A 74 -5.90 -15.05 39.08
N ALA A 75 -4.68 -15.60 39.11
CA ALA A 75 -3.49 -14.88 38.74
C ALA A 75 -3.54 -14.38 37.29
N ASN A 76 -4.04 -15.20 36.35
CA ASN A 76 -4.17 -14.82 34.96
C ASN A 76 -5.04 -13.58 34.77
N SER A 77 -6.12 -13.43 35.52
CA SER A 77 -6.99 -12.25 35.41
C SER A 77 -6.30 -10.96 35.85
N ILE A 78 -5.48 -11.03 36.90
CA ILE A 78 -4.74 -9.88 37.44
C ILE A 78 -3.56 -9.52 36.51
N LEU A 79 -2.79 -10.53 36.07
CA LEU A 79 -1.62 -10.36 35.21
C LEU A 79 -1.97 -9.74 33.87
N ASN A 80 -3.18 -9.97 33.37
CA ASN A 80 -3.62 -9.49 32.06
C ASN A 80 -4.52 -8.23 32.14
N GLN A 81 -4.67 -7.60 33.30
CA GLN A 81 -5.50 -6.39 33.44
C GLN A 81 -5.10 -5.26 32.51
N GLY A 82 -3.81 -5.08 32.23
CA GLY A 82 -3.32 -4.07 31.31
C GLY A 82 -3.75 -4.28 29.84
N ASN A 83 -4.22 -5.49 29.50
CA ASN A 83 -4.77 -5.78 28.18
C ASN A 83 -6.28 -5.48 28.09
N LEU A 84 -6.93 -5.11 29.17
CA LEU A 84 -8.33 -4.70 29.12
C LEU A 84 -8.42 -3.29 28.51
N PRO A 85 -9.43 -3.02 27.67
CA PRO A 85 -9.66 -1.67 27.19
C PRO A 85 -9.89 -0.78 28.41
N ALA A 86 -9.19 0.37 28.48
CA ALA A 86 -9.51 1.37 29.49
C ALA A 86 -11.00 1.72 29.34
N SER A 87 -11.82 1.32 30.31
CA SER A 87 -13.23 1.65 30.31
C SER A 87 -13.34 3.19 30.43
N SER A 88 -13.40 3.87 29.28
CA SER A 88 -13.90 5.24 29.24
C SER A 88 -15.32 5.17 29.79
N GLY A 89 -15.49 5.73 31.01
CA GLY A 89 -16.76 5.71 31.71
C GLY A 89 -17.92 5.99 30.78
N ALA A 90 -18.92 5.14 30.83
CA ALA A 90 -20.10 5.20 29.99
C ALA A 90 -20.76 6.58 30.12
N VAL A 91 -20.52 7.46 29.15
CA VAL A 91 -21.40 8.57 28.87
C VAL A 91 -22.46 8.03 27.92
N SER A 92 -23.58 7.64 28.52
CA SER A 92 -24.85 7.36 27.83
C SER A 92 -25.26 8.62 27.06
N GLY A 93 -25.11 8.62 25.74
CA GLY A 93 -25.58 9.74 24.94
C GLY A 93 -25.27 9.47 23.46
N GLY A 94 -26.30 9.04 22.72
CA GLY A 94 -26.26 8.56 21.36
C GLY A 94 -25.53 9.45 20.37
N SER A 95 -24.82 8.79 19.53
CA SER A 95 -24.60 9.07 18.09
C SER A 95 -23.63 8.01 17.56
N SER A 96 -24.01 7.31 16.54
CA SER A 96 -23.20 6.34 15.81
C SER A 96 -22.04 7.01 15.10
N SER A 97 -20.98 7.28 15.85
CA SER A 97 -19.66 7.60 15.27
C SER A 97 -18.89 6.30 15.15
N ALA A 98 -18.20 6.13 14.05
CA ALA A 98 -17.34 5.00 13.73
C ALA A 98 -16.55 4.57 14.99
N SER A 99 -16.81 3.35 15.47
CA SER A 99 -16.13 2.81 16.64
C SER A 99 -14.66 2.68 16.28
N GLN A 100 -13.86 3.63 16.73
CA GLN A 100 -12.42 3.45 16.74
C GLN A 100 -12.14 2.23 17.60
N ALA A 101 -11.52 1.22 17.03
CA ALA A 101 -11.12 0.04 17.76
C ALA A 101 -10.24 0.50 18.94
N VAL A 102 -10.73 0.32 20.15
CA VAL A 102 -9.98 0.68 21.36
C VAL A 102 -8.79 -0.29 21.42
N VAL A 103 -7.62 0.23 21.15
CA VAL A 103 -6.38 -0.53 21.25
C VAL A 103 -6.09 -0.75 22.72
N SER A 104 -6.15 -2.02 23.17
CA SER A 104 -5.88 -2.40 24.54
C SER A 104 -4.49 -3.01 24.68
N GLY A 105 -3.78 -2.71 25.77
CA GLY A 105 -2.43 -3.19 26.01
C GLY A 105 -1.63 -2.27 26.93
N TYR A 106 -0.39 -2.61 27.14
CA TYR A 106 0.55 -1.85 27.93
C TYR A 106 1.21 -0.76 27.08
N LEU A 107 0.96 0.50 27.42
CA LEU A 107 1.61 1.64 26.77
C LEU A 107 3.08 1.73 27.19
N VAL A 108 3.98 1.84 26.26
CA VAL A 108 5.41 2.11 26.50
C VAL A 108 5.59 3.58 26.89
N GLY A 109 6.00 3.80 28.11
CA GLY A 109 6.20 5.14 28.67
C GLY A 109 7.35 5.91 28.03
N LYS A 110 7.46 7.20 28.34
CA LYS A 110 8.56 8.07 27.87
C LYS A 110 9.93 7.61 28.32
N ASP A 111 9.99 6.92 29.45
CA ASP A 111 11.17 6.24 30.00
C ASP A 111 11.53 4.94 29.25
N GLY A 112 10.70 4.52 28.31
CA GLY A 112 10.89 3.30 27.54
C GLY A 112 10.47 2.04 28.27
N SER A 113 9.69 2.15 29.36
CA SER A 113 9.26 1.01 30.16
C SER A 113 7.74 0.75 30.07
N VAL A 114 7.33 -0.44 30.45
CA VAL A 114 5.94 -0.80 30.73
C VAL A 114 5.80 -1.18 32.20
N HIS A 115 4.63 -0.90 32.79
CA HIS A 115 4.35 -1.21 34.19
C HIS A 115 3.37 -2.39 34.26
N MET A 116 3.78 -3.46 34.91
CA MET A 116 3.01 -4.71 34.96
C MET A 116 2.77 -5.14 36.38
N PRO A 117 1.59 -5.73 36.70
CA PRO A 117 1.33 -6.33 38.01
C PRO A 117 2.40 -7.38 38.35
N TYR A 118 2.73 -7.52 39.62
CA TYR A 118 3.72 -8.43 40.23
C TYR A 118 5.19 -8.20 39.82
N ILE A 119 5.47 -7.97 38.54
CA ILE A 119 6.85 -7.87 38.04
C ILE A 119 7.35 -6.39 37.95
N GLY A 120 6.44 -5.45 38.24
CA GLY A 120 6.80 -4.02 38.28
C GLY A 120 7.16 -3.43 36.93
N THR A 121 8.16 -2.56 36.91
CA THR A 121 8.62 -1.86 35.72
C THR A 121 9.58 -2.71 34.90
N VAL A 122 9.30 -2.86 33.61
CA VAL A 122 10.12 -3.59 32.64
C VAL A 122 10.57 -2.63 31.54
N LEU A 123 11.87 -2.43 31.37
CA LEU A 123 12.42 -1.66 30.25
C LEU A 123 12.24 -2.48 28.98
N VAL A 124 11.54 -1.93 27.98
CA VAL A 124 11.19 -2.62 26.71
C VAL A 124 11.66 -1.87 25.48
N LYS A 125 11.99 -0.58 25.60
CA LYS A 125 12.49 0.22 24.49
C LYS A 125 13.76 -0.37 23.90
N GLY A 126 13.79 -0.53 22.58
CA GLY A 126 14.93 -1.09 21.85
C GLY A 126 14.98 -2.63 21.83
N LEU A 127 14.08 -3.29 22.55
CA LEU A 127 13.96 -4.75 22.52
C LEU A 127 12.94 -5.19 21.46
N THR A 128 13.10 -6.39 20.95
CA THR A 128 12.12 -7.09 20.14
C THR A 128 11.02 -7.70 21.00
N THR A 129 9.88 -8.06 20.42
CA THR A 129 8.81 -8.78 21.13
C THR A 129 9.28 -10.10 21.72
N GLU A 130 10.24 -10.78 21.07
CA GLU A 130 10.82 -12.04 21.55
C GLU A 130 11.68 -11.81 22.81
N GLU A 131 12.54 -10.81 22.81
CA GLU A 131 13.38 -10.46 23.97
C GLU A 131 12.54 -9.99 25.17
N ILE A 132 11.45 -9.25 24.92
CA ILE A 132 10.50 -8.84 25.94
C ILE A 132 9.79 -10.06 26.53
N ARG A 133 9.32 -10.96 25.68
CA ARG A 133 8.70 -12.23 26.11
C ARG A 133 9.61 -12.98 27.06
N ASP A 134 10.88 -13.15 26.69
CA ASP A 134 11.84 -13.91 27.50
C ASP A 134 12.14 -13.19 28.82
N THR A 135 12.27 -11.85 28.79
CA THR A 135 12.46 -11.05 30.01
C THR A 135 11.28 -11.13 30.96
N VAL A 136 10.05 -11.03 30.43
CA VAL A 136 8.82 -11.14 31.23
C VAL A 136 8.67 -12.55 31.78
N ALA A 137 8.90 -13.58 30.96
CA ALA A 137 8.83 -14.98 31.39
C ALA A 137 9.80 -15.29 32.52
N GLN A 138 11.04 -14.82 32.42
CA GLN A 138 12.04 -14.99 33.50
C GLN A 138 11.59 -14.33 34.81
N ARG A 139 11.06 -13.10 34.77
CA ARG A 139 10.62 -12.41 35.99
C ARG A 139 9.40 -13.04 36.60
N ILE A 140 8.42 -13.45 35.81
CA ILE A 140 7.17 -14.04 36.33
C ILE A 140 7.40 -15.46 36.85
N ALA A 141 8.42 -16.19 36.38
CA ALA A 141 8.78 -17.52 36.81
C ALA A 141 9.19 -17.57 38.32
N PHE A 142 9.57 -16.43 38.94
CA PHE A 142 9.79 -16.34 40.37
C PHE A 142 8.51 -16.50 41.20
N TYR A 143 7.36 -16.18 40.61
CA TYR A 143 6.07 -16.21 41.30
C TYR A 143 5.19 -17.39 40.88
N PHE A 144 5.32 -17.82 39.62
CA PHE A 144 4.44 -18.84 39.03
C PHE A 144 5.26 -19.88 38.29
N LYS A 145 4.90 -21.14 38.45
CA LYS A 145 5.55 -22.25 37.76
C LYS A 145 5.13 -22.30 36.30
N ASP A 146 6.09 -22.49 35.39
CA ASP A 146 5.92 -22.69 33.94
C ASP A 146 4.98 -21.67 33.27
N PRO A 147 5.22 -20.37 33.41
CA PRO A 147 4.40 -19.35 32.81
C PRO A 147 4.57 -19.33 31.28
N VAL A 148 3.48 -19.20 30.53
CA VAL A 148 3.50 -18.97 29.09
C VAL A 148 3.26 -17.47 28.81
N VAL A 149 4.21 -16.82 28.16
CA VAL A 149 4.13 -15.39 27.83
C VAL A 149 4.05 -15.20 26.33
N ASN A 150 3.13 -14.36 25.87
CA ASN A 150 3.00 -13.94 24.49
C ASN A 150 3.05 -12.42 24.43
N VAL A 151 3.88 -11.87 23.54
CA VAL A 151 4.05 -10.42 23.37
C VAL A 151 3.85 -10.05 21.91
N ARG A 152 2.96 -9.08 21.64
CA ARG A 152 2.68 -8.58 20.30
C ARG A 152 2.47 -7.06 20.34
N PHE A 153 2.73 -6.40 19.23
CA PHE A 153 2.28 -5.02 19.06
C PHE A 153 0.75 -4.98 18.94
N ALA A 154 0.10 -4.18 19.78
CA ALA A 154 -1.34 -3.96 19.71
C ALA A 154 -1.70 -2.84 18.73
N ASN A 155 -0.79 -1.88 18.50
CA ASN A 155 -0.96 -0.75 17.61
C ASN A 155 -0.10 -0.84 16.34
N PHE A 156 0.22 -2.04 15.85
CA PHE A 156 0.91 -2.19 14.57
C PHE A 156 0.02 -1.66 13.45
N LYS A 157 0.28 -0.44 13.01
CA LYS A 157 -0.47 0.18 11.93
C LYS A 157 0.45 0.53 10.77
N VAL A 158 -0.11 0.45 9.55
CA VAL A 158 0.52 0.89 8.32
C VAL A 158 -0.46 1.77 7.57
N SER A 159 0.01 2.90 7.04
CA SER A 159 -0.82 3.78 6.22
C SER A 159 -0.56 3.49 4.75
N VAL A 160 -1.62 3.24 3.98
CA VAL A 160 -1.55 3.07 2.52
C VAL A 160 -2.30 4.21 1.87
N LEU A 161 -1.61 5.00 1.06
CA LEU A 161 -2.10 6.24 0.48
C LEU A 161 -1.88 6.28 -1.04
N GLY A 162 -2.55 7.19 -1.73
CA GLY A 162 -2.41 7.41 -3.18
C GLY A 162 -3.36 6.55 -4.00
N GLU A 163 -2.89 5.98 -5.10
CA GLU A 163 -3.67 5.26 -6.10
C GLU A 163 -3.95 3.80 -5.71
N VAL A 164 -4.62 3.61 -4.59
CA VAL A 164 -5.18 2.34 -4.13
C VAL A 164 -6.70 2.45 -4.04
N ARG A 165 -7.41 1.33 -3.95
CA ARG A 165 -8.88 1.34 -3.91
C ARG A 165 -9.42 2.01 -2.65
N ASN A 166 -8.83 1.74 -1.49
CA ASN A 166 -9.25 2.24 -0.18
C ASN A 166 -8.04 2.82 0.57
N PRO A 167 -7.63 4.09 0.30
CA PRO A 167 -6.57 4.73 1.04
C PRO A 167 -6.96 4.88 2.52
N SER A 168 -6.18 4.31 3.42
CA SER A 168 -6.46 4.34 4.87
C SER A 168 -5.23 3.95 5.68
N THR A 169 -5.36 4.04 7.00
CA THR A 169 -4.44 3.42 7.95
C THR A 169 -5.05 2.11 8.45
N PHE A 170 -4.30 1.02 8.30
CA PHE A 170 -4.72 -0.33 8.63
C PHE A 170 -3.97 -0.84 9.86
N LEU A 171 -4.69 -1.46 10.80
CA LEU A 171 -4.10 -2.28 11.84
C LEU A 171 -3.75 -3.65 11.23
N ILE A 172 -2.53 -4.11 11.45
CA ILE A 172 -2.04 -5.35 10.88
C ILE A 172 -1.85 -6.38 11.99
N PRO A 173 -2.59 -7.49 11.97
CA PRO A 173 -2.51 -8.51 13.01
C PRO A 173 -1.30 -9.45 12.84
N ASN A 174 -0.68 -9.46 11.65
CA ASN A 174 0.43 -10.34 11.32
C ASN A 174 1.74 -9.84 11.94
N GLU A 175 2.57 -10.76 12.41
CA GLU A 175 3.90 -10.41 12.96
C GLU A 175 4.93 -10.05 11.89
N LYS A 176 4.75 -10.54 10.67
CA LYS A 176 5.66 -10.33 9.52
C LYS A 176 4.91 -9.81 8.31
N PRO A 177 4.29 -8.62 8.39
CA PRO A 177 3.54 -8.08 7.26
C PRO A 177 4.47 -7.66 6.13
N THR A 178 4.01 -7.89 4.91
CA THR A 178 4.69 -7.48 3.69
C THR A 178 4.01 -6.27 3.04
N VAL A 179 4.71 -5.64 2.10
CA VAL A 179 4.13 -4.58 1.27
C VAL A 179 2.89 -5.08 0.52
N ILE A 180 2.90 -6.34 0.06
CA ILE A 180 1.77 -6.95 -0.65
C ILE A 180 0.56 -7.13 0.28
N ASP A 181 0.77 -7.53 1.54
CA ASP A 181 -0.31 -7.66 2.51
C ASP A 181 -1.01 -6.31 2.76
N ALA A 182 -0.24 -5.25 2.93
CA ALA A 182 -0.79 -3.91 3.15
C ALA A 182 -1.56 -3.38 1.92
N LEU A 183 -1.05 -3.62 0.71
CA LEU A 183 -1.75 -3.29 -0.52
C LEU A 183 -3.03 -4.12 -0.69
N GLY A 184 -3.00 -5.40 -0.30
CA GLY A 184 -4.19 -6.25 -0.26
C GLY A 184 -5.28 -5.72 0.67
N LEU A 185 -4.92 -5.26 1.88
CA LEU A 185 -5.84 -4.60 2.81
C LEU A 185 -6.43 -3.32 2.22
N ALA A 186 -5.64 -2.56 1.47
CA ALA A 186 -6.10 -1.36 0.76
C ALA A 186 -6.94 -1.66 -0.52
N GLY A 187 -7.19 -2.94 -0.82
CA GLY A 187 -7.97 -3.37 -1.99
C GLY A 187 -7.22 -3.33 -3.31
N ASP A 188 -5.90 -3.41 -3.27
CA ASP A 188 -4.93 -3.35 -4.37
C ASP A 188 -4.75 -1.95 -4.99
N ILE A 189 -3.70 -1.83 -5.78
CA ILE A 189 -3.37 -0.64 -6.57
C ILE A 189 -4.36 -0.50 -7.73
N THR A 190 -4.91 0.70 -7.93
CA THR A 190 -5.83 0.94 -9.04
C THR A 190 -5.15 0.78 -10.40
N ILE A 191 -5.93 0.76 -11.48
CA ILE A 191 -5.39 0.70 -12.86
C ILE A 191 -4.54 1.92 -13.21
N TYR A 192 -4.68 3.00 -12.46
CA TYR A 192 -3.91 4.24 -12.63
C TYR A 192 -2.71 4.33 -11.69
N GLY A 193 -2.55 3.41 -10.76
CA GLY A 193 -1.42 3.41 -9.82
C GLY A 193 -0.15 2.82 -10.42
N ARG A 194 0.97 3.43 -10.10
CA ARG A 194 2.31 3.01 -10.54
C ARG A 194 2.84 1.90 -9.63
N ARG A 195 2.86 0.68 -10.14
CA ARG A 195 3.43 -0.49 -9.44
C ARG A 195 4.95 -0.52 -9.46
N ASP A 196 5.53 0.10 -10.47
CA ASP A 196 6.98 0.23 -10.63
C ASP A 196 7.63 1.22 -9.66
N ASN A 197 6.82 2.02 -8.95
CA ASN A 197 7.30 3.14 -8.14
C ASN A 197 6.45 3.35 -6.87
N VAL A 198 6.37 2.32 -6.03
CA VAL A 198 5.71 2.43 -4.71
C VAL A 198 6.70 3.00 -3.70
N MET A 199 6.39 4.15 -3.14
CA MET A 199 7.22 4.81 -2.15
C MET A 199 6.89 4.29 -0.74
N LEU A 200 7.91 3.83 -0.03
CA LEU A 200 7.86 3.51 1.39
C LEU A 200 8.54 4.64 2.18
N ILE A 201 7.83 5.17 3.15
CA ILE A 201 8.35 6.15 4.09
C ILE A 201 8.36 5.49 5.47
N ARG A 202 9.54 5.40 6.06
CA ARG A 202 9.80 4.76 7.35
C ARG A 202 10.48 5.76 8.27
N GLU A 203 10.11 5.74 9.54
CA GLU A 203 10.86 6.46 10.55
C GLU A 203 11.97 5.58 11.11
N ASN A 204 13.18 6.10 11.15
CA ASN A 204 14.32 5.41 11.71
C ASN A 204 15.19 6.41 12.48
N GLU A 205 15.35 6.20 13.80
CA GLU A 205 16.20 7.03 14.68
C GLU A 205 15.92 8.54 14.57
N GLY A 206 14.64 8.93 14.50
CA GLY A 206 14.22 10.34 14.40
C GLY A 206 14.38 10.95 13.00
N GLN A 207 14.75 10.16 12.00
CA GLN A 207 14.83 10.58 10.60
C GLN A 207 13.77 9.86 9.76
N LYS A 208 13.35 10.49 8.67
CA LYS A 208 12.48 9.84 7.68
C LYS A 208 13.35 9.20 6.59
N GLU A 209 13.32 7.89 6.53
CA GLU A 209 13.93 7.08 5.47
C GLU A 209 12.89 6.89 4.36
N ILE A 210 13.24 7.27 3.12
CA ILE A 210 12.36 7.16 1.97
C ILE A 210 13.01 6.25 0.96
N THR A 211 12.31 5.19 0.58
CA THR A 211 12.75 4.26 -0.47
C THR A 211 11.64 4.01 -1.48
N ARG A 212 12.02 3.49 -2.65
CA ARG A 212 11.09 3.17 -3.73
C ARG A 212 11.19 1.70 -4.07
N LEU A 213 10.04 1.05 -4.14
CA LEU A 213 9.91 -0.37 -4.45
C LEU A 213 9.30 -0.52 -5.84
N ASN A 214 9.93 -1.33 -6.67
CA ASN A 214 9.39 -1.71 -7.96
C ASN A 214 8.68 -3.07 -7.83
N LEU A 215 7.36 -3.05 -7.70
CA LEU A 215 6.54 -4.27 -7.56
C LEU A 215 6.35 -5.03 -8.87
N ASP A 216 6.70 -4.44 -10.01
CA ASP A 216 6.71 -5.13 -11.31
C ASP A 216 7.87 -6.14 -11.40
N SER A 217 8.90 -5.98 -10.55
CA SER A 217 10.09 -6.84 -10.51
C SER A 217 10.10 -7.76 -9.32
N SER A 218 10.47 -9.03 -9.55
CA SER A 218 10.67 -10.04 -8.52
C SER A 218 11.77 -9.69 -7.50
N LYS A 219 12.67 -8.76 -7.84
CA LYS A 219 13.68 -8.23 -6.92
C LYS A 219 13.07 -7.51 -5.71
N SER A 220 11.85 -7.02 -5.81
CA SER A 220 11.14 -6.37 -4.69
C SER A 220 10.97 -7.30 -3.50
N VAL A 221 10.74 -8.60 -3.74
CA VAL A 221 10.56 -9.61 -2.69
C VAL A 221 11.85 -9.84 -1.88
N SER A 222 13.01 -9.60 -2.51
CA SER A 222 14.32 -9.73 -1.86
C SER A 222 14.81 -8.42 -1.22
N SER A 223 14.04 -7.34 -1.35
CA SER A 223 14.39 -6.05 -0.76
C SER A 223 14.24 -6.08 0.76
N PRO A 224 15.18 -5.50 1.55
CA PRO A 224 15.04 -5.39 3.00
C PRO A 224 13.84 -4.54 3.43
N TYR A 225 13.26 -3.79 2.50
CA TYR A 225 12.06 -2.97 2.71
C TYR A 225 10.76 -3.69 2.33
N PHE A 226 10.83 -4.96 1.92
CA PHE A 226 9.65 -5.75 1.59
C PHE A 226 8.77 -6.05 2.81
N PHE A 227 9.43 -6.28 3.97
CA PHE A 227 8.73 -6.41 5.25
C PHE A 227 8.48 -5.04 5.87
N LEU A 228 7.25 -4.82 6.29
CA LEU A 228 6.81 -3.57 6.89
C LEU A 228 7.12 -3.54 8.39
N ARG A 229 7.25 -2.31 8.90
CA ARG A 229 7.42 -2.02 10.34
C ARG A 229 6.25 -1.16 10.83
N PRO A 230 6.01 -1.10 12.15
CA PRO A 230 4.99 -0.22 12.71
C PRO A 230 5.18 1.24 12.24
N ASN A 231 4.07 1.90 11.90
CA ASN A 231 4.01 3.28 11.41
C ASN A 231 4.63 3.53 10.02
N ASP A 232 4.94 2.51 9.23
CA ASP A 232 5.32 2.68 7.82
C ASP A 232 4.18 3.32 7.03
N VAL A 233 4.56 4.13 6.04
CA VAL A 233 3.62 4.71 5.08
C VAL A 233 3.98 4.24 3.69
N LEU A 234 3.03 3.61 3.01
CA LEU A 234 3.12 3.27 1.59
C LEU A 234 2.36 4.31 0.79
N TYR A 235 3.02 4.92 -0.18
CA TYR A 235 2.41 5.86 -1.10
C TYR A 235 2.52 5.37 -2.54
N VAL A 236 1.37 5.18 -3.18
CA VAL A 236 1.29 4.76 -4.58
C VAL A 236 1.04 5.98 -5.45
N GLU A 237 2.00 6.30 -6.32
CA GLU A 237 1.87 7.44 -7.25
C GLU A 237 0.86 7.15 -8.35
N ALA A 238 0.15 8.20 -8.78
CA ALA A 238 -0.69 8.14 -9.97
C ALA A 238 0.16 8.10 -11.23
N SER A 239 -0.27 7.32 -12.22
CA SER A 239 0.33 7.32 -13.55
C SER A 239 -0.02 8.58 -14.34
N ALA A 240 0.82 8.94 -15.31
CA ALA A 240 0.55 10.06 -16.21
C ALA A 240 -0.78 9.93 -16.98
N SER A 241 -1.23 8.69 -17.22
CA SER A 241 -2.50 8.43 -17.90
C SER A 241 -3.72 8.91 -17.10
N LYS A 242 -3.68 8.84 -15.75
CA LYS A 242 -4.74 9.42 -14.91
C LYS A 242 -4.83 10.94 -15.08
N VAL A 243 -3.68 11.61 -15.04
CA VAL A 243 -3.62 13.06 -15.20
C VAL A 243 -4.17 13.45 -16.58
N GLN A 244 -3.80 12.68 -17.62
CA GLN A 244 -4.27 12.93 -18.98
C GLN A 244 -5.77 12.65 -19.15
N SER A 245 -6.31 11.62 -18.52
CA SER A 245 -7.75 11.27 -18.60
C SER A 245 -8.63 12.29 -17.90
N THR A 246 -8.14 12.97 -16.88
CA THR A 246 -8.87 14.03 -16.15
C THR A 246 -8.76 15.40 -16.82
N ASP A 247 -7.90 15.58 -17.82
CA ASP A 247 -7.75 16.83 -18.55
C ASP A 247 -8.85 17.02 -19.58
N ALA A 248 -10.03 17.44 -19.12
CA ALA A 248 -11.20 17.71 -19.95
C ALA A 248 -10.93 18.78 -21.02
N TYR A 249 -10.05 19.73 -20.76
CA TYR A 249 -9.67 20.79 -21.71
C TYR A 249 -8.94 20.20 -22.91
N ARG A 250 -8.01 19.32 -22.69
CA ARG A 250 -7.20 18.68 -23.76
C ARG A 250 -8.08 17.76 -24.62
N ASN A 251 -8.95 16.96 -23.99
CA ASN A 251 -9.87 16.10 -24.70
C ASN A 251 -10.87 16.90 -25.57
N ARG A 252 -11.37 18.02 -25.05
CA ARG A 252 -12.24 18.95 -25.82
C ARG A 252 -11.49 19.53 -27.02
N ASN A 253 -10.24 19.93 -26.87
CA ASN A 253 -9.47 20.49 -27.96
C ASN A 253 -9.21 19.45 -29.07
N TYR A 254 -8.93 18.19 -28.76
CA TYR A 254 -8.85 17.13 -29.76
C TYR A 254 -10.14 16.92 -30.53
N ALA A 255 -11.29 16.96 -29.84
CA ALA A 255 -12.60 16.85 -30.49
C ALA A 255 -12.87 18.01 -31.43
N ILE A 256 -12.52 19.25 -31.05
CA ILE A 256 -12.67 20.45 -31.89
C ILE A 256 -11.77 20.35 -33.12
N ILE A 257 -10.50 19.96 -32.96
CA ILE A 257 -9.56 19.79 -34.05
C ILE A 257 -10.04 18.70 -35.02
N ALA A 258 -10.51 17.57 -34.52
CA ALA A 258 -11.03 16.49 -35.35
C ALA A 258 -12.27 16.94 -36.15
N ALA A 259 -13.19 17.68 -35.51
CA ALA A 259 -14.37 18.24 -36.17
C ALA A 259 -13.99 19.26 -37.27
N ALA A 260 -13.01 20.14 -37.01
CA ALA A 260 -12.53 21.13 -37.99
C ALA A 260 -11.85 20.44 -39.20
N LEU A 261 -11.03 19.41 -38.96
CA LEU A 261 -10.44 18.63 -40.04
C LEU A 261 -11.48 17.87 -40.85
N GLY A 262 -12.51 17.30 -40.22
CA GLY A 262 -13.62 16.65 -40.90
C GLY A 262 -14.41 17.64 -41.79
N PHE A 263 -14.65 18.84 -41.28
CA PHE A 263 -15.31 19.88 -42.05
C PHE A 263 -14.48 20.31 -43.28
N LEU A 264 -13.16 20.48 -43.12
CA LEU A 264 -12.26 20.84 -44.24
C LEU A 264 -12.20 19.74 -45.31
N THR A 265 -12.23 18.47 -44.93
CA THR A 265 -12.25 17.34 -45.88
C THR A 265 -13.56 17.34 -46.71
N VAL A 266 -14.71 17.55 -46.09
CA VAL A 266 -15.99 17.65 -46.79
C VAL A 266 -16.03 18.85 -47.71
N LEU A 267 -15.53 20.02 -47.27
CA LEU A 267 -15.49 21.23 -48.07
C LEU A 267 -14.56 21.07 -49.29
N SER A 268 -13.40 20.47 -49.11
CA SER A 268 -12.44 20.20 -50.19
C SER A 268 -13.00 19.22 -51.23
N ALA A 269 -13.69 18.17 -50.76
CA ALA A 269 -14.39 17.24 -51.66
C ALA A 269 -15.47 17.96 -52.50
N ARG A 270 -16.27 18.83 -51.91
CA ARG A 270 -17.32 19.56 -52.58
C ARG A 270 -16.78 20.55 -53.64
N LEU A 271 -15.61 21.14 -53.38
CA LEU A 271 -14.95 22.08 -54.32
C LEU A 271 -14.28 21.35 -55.50
N LEU A 272 -13.77 20.12 -55.26
CA LEU A 272 -13.10 19.31 -56.29
C LEU A 272 -14.05 18.56 -57.22
N PHE A 273 -15.26 18.24 -56.74
CA PHE A 273 -16.27 17.48 -57.51
C PHE A 273 -17.40 18.33 -58.08
N LYS A 274 -17.30 19.67 -58.01
CA LYS A 274 -18.16 20.61 -58.71
C LYS A 274 -17.44 21.06 -60.01
#